data_b60d26225c6225e412488b81bb4f911d
#
_entry.id   b60d26225c6225e412488b81bb4f911d
#
_cell.length_a   1.000
_cell.length_b   1.000
_cell.length_c   1.000
_cell.angle_alpha   90.00
_cell.angle_beta   90.00
_cell.angle_gamma   90.00
#
_symmetry.space_group_name_H-M   'P 1'
#
loop_
_entity.id
_entity.type
_entity.pdbx_description
1 polymer ?
#
loop_
_entity_poly.entity_id
_entity_poly.type
_entity_poly.pdbx_seq_one_letter_code
_entity_poly.pdbx_strand_id
1 'polypeptide(L)'
;MKKYTGKTATAIIPFPLDNILLVKRDTVPFKGYWALPGGRMDPGETVEQTIVREVKEETGLDVTVIRKIGEYVEKGVKDDVEYEYYPTCFLVKTVGGEIKRQESEIQEIQLFSLKELPHSLAFEHYKMIKDYLSSKGS
;
A
#
# COMPACT_ATOMS: atom_id res chain seq x y z
N MET A 1 22.25 13.10 -3.00
CA MET A 1 21.23 12.04 -2.95
C MET A 1 19.87 12.68 -2.77
N LYS A 2 18.90 12.28 -3.60
CA LYS A 2 17.52 12.75 -3.46
C LYS A 2 16.90 12.21 -2.18
N LYS A 3 16.04 13.02 -1.55
CA LYS A 3 15.26 12.60 -0.40
C LYS A 3 13.77 12.78 -0.67
N TYR A 4 13.00 11.73 -0.41
CA TYR A 4 11.55 11.76 -0.47
C TYR A 4 11.00 11.68 0.95
N THR A 5 10.03 12.53 1.26
CA THR A 5 9.44 12.58 2.60
C THR A 5 7.95 12.92 2.50
N GLY A 6 7.22 12.59 3.54
CA GLY A 6 5.83 13.01 3.69
C GLY A 6 4.95 12.00 4.40
N LYS A 7 3.73 12.43 4.68
CA LYS A 7 2.67 11.55 5.14
C LYS A 7 2.14 10.73 3.98
N THR A 8 1.90 9.45 4.22
CA THR A 8 1.40 8.52 3.23
C THR A 8 0.24 7.71 3.80
N ALA A 9 -0.44 6.99 2.92
CA ALA A 9 -1.46 6.03 3.32
C ALA A 9 -1.26 4.76 2.52
N THR A 10 -1.52 3.61 3.16
CA THR A 10 -1.46 2.29 2.52
C THR A 10 -2.76 1.55 2.79
N ALA A 11 -3.10 0.60 1.92
CA ALA A 11 -4.34 -0.16 2.02
C ALA A 11 -4.09 -1.66 2.03
N ILE A 12 -4.71 -2.35 2.97
CA ILE A 12 -4.91 -3.79 2.90
C ILE A 12 -6.28 -4.00 2.27
N ILE A 13 -6.29 -4.60 1.07
CA ILE A 13 -7.49 -4.86 0.28
C ILE A 13 -7.73 -6.37 0.26
N PRO A 14 -8.63 -6.90 1.11
CA PRO A 14 -8.89 -8.34 1.15
C PRO A 14 -9.68 -8.80 -0.06
N PHE A 15 -9.39 -10.03 -0.47
CA PHE A 15 -10.13 -10.78 -1.49
C PHE A 15 -10.46 -12.16 -0.92
N PRO A 16 -11.41 -12.89 -1.55
CA PRO A 16 -11.79 -14.23 -1.08
C PRO A 16 -10.59 -15.18 -0.96
N LEU A 17 -10.71 -16.19 -0.09
CA LEU A 17 -9.72 -17.23 0.17
C LEU A 17 -8.44 -16.69 0.83
N ASP A 18 -8.60 -15.70 1.70
CA ASP A 18 -7.50 -15.07 2.43
C ASP A 18 -6.40 -14.51 1.52
N ASN A 19 -6.81 -13.89 0.42
CA ASN A 19 -5.91 -13.18 -0.47
C ASN A 19 -5.93 -11.68 -0.18
N ILE A 20 -4.83 -11.02 -0.50
CA ILE A 20 -4.76 -9.55 -0.53
C ILE A 20 -4.15 -9.11 -1.85
N LEU A 21 -4.46 -7.88 -2.25
CA LEU A 21 -3.94 -7.30 -3.47
C LEU A 21 -2.62 -6.59 -3.19
N LEU A 22 -1.58 -6.94 -3.95
CA LEU A 22 -0.30 -6.24 -3.93
C LEU A 22 0.00 -5.69 -5.31
N VAL A 23 0.79 -4.62 -5.34
CA VAL A 23 1.28 -3.99 -6.56
C VAL A 23 2.79 -4.14 -6.63
N LYS A 24 3.34 -4.32 -7.82
CA LYS A 24 4.78 -4.34 -8.03
C LYS A 24 5.21 -2.94 -8.46
N ARG A 25 6.10 -2.33 -7.68
CA ARG A 25 6.49 -0.93 -7.86
C ARG A 25 7.36 -0.74 -9.10
N ASP A 26 7.10 0.33 -9.83
CA ASP A 26 7.93 0.74 -10.97
C ASP A 26 8.63 2.08 -10.70
N THR A 27 8.67 2.51 -9.44
CA THR A 27 9.31 3.76 -9.02
C THR A 27 10.24 3.51 -7.84
N VAL A 28 11.29 4.34 -7.73
CA VAL A 28 12.18 4.31 -6.56
C VAL A 28 11.55 5.09 -5.41
N PRO A 29 11.85 4.76 -4.16
CA PRO A 29 12.63 3.60 -3.70
C PRO A 29 11.85 2.30 -3.81
N PHE A 30 12.54 1.18 -3.72
CA PHE A 30 11.99 -0.17 -3.78
C PHE A 30 11.36 -0.50 -5.13
N LYS A 31 11.97 -0.02 -6.23
CA LYS A 31 11.56 -0.40 -7.57
C LYS A 31 11.70 -1.92 -7.75
N GLY A 32 10.66 -2.56 -8.28
CA GLY A 32 10.63 -4.01 -8.48
C GLY A 32 10.17 -4.80 -7.27
N TYR A 33 9.95 -4.17 -6.13
CA TYR A 33 9.41 -4.82 -4.95
C TYR A 33 7.89 -4.80 -4.97
N TRP A 34 7.29 -5.79 -4.30
CA TRP A 34 5.85 -5.81 -4.06
C TRP A 34 5.50 -4.90 -2.90
N ALA A 35 4.32 -4.32 -2.94
CA ALA A 35 3.88 -3.35 -1.94
C ALA A 35 2.37 -3.34 -1.79
N LEU A 36 1.92 -2.90 -0.63
CA LEU A 36 0.52 -2.51 -0.47
C LEU A 36 0.25 -1.28 -1.33
N PRO A 37 -0.92 -1.18 -1.98
CA PRO A 37 -1.28 0.05 -2.68
C PRO A 37 -1.29 1.25 -1.73
N GLY A 38 -0.88 2.40 -2.24
CA GLY A 38 -0.86 3.62 -1.44
C GLY A 38 -0.03 4.71 -2.08
N GLY A 39 0.11 5.82 -1.37
CA GLY A 39 0.89 6.93 -1.84
C GLY A 39 0.83 8.12 -0.90
N ARG A 40 1.39 9.24 -1.37
CA ARG A 40 1.51 10.45 -0.56
C ARG A 40 0.20 11.22 -0.49
N MET A 41 -0.03 11.81 0.68
CA MET A 41 -1.14 12.70 0.93
C MET A 41 -0.94 14.01 0.15
N ASP A 42 -1.96 14.43 -0.58
CA ASP A 42 -1.96 15.72 -1.24
C ASP A 42 -2.38 16.83 -0.25
N PRO A 43 -1.98 18.08 -0.50
CA PRO A 43 -2.41 19.18 0.35
C PRO A 43 -3.94 19.27 0.43
N GLY A 44 -4.46 19.39 1.65
CA GLY A 44 -5.89 19.48 1.89
C GLY A 44 -6.64 18.17 1.97
N GLU A 45 -5.99 17.04 1.72
CA GLU A 45 -6.59 15.71 1.90
C GLU A 45 -6.46 15.22 3.33
N THR A 46 -7.43 14.41 3.76
CA THR A 46 -7.23 13.54 4.92
C THR A 46 -6.51 12.27 4.45
N VAL A 47 -5.92 11.50 5.37
CA VAL A 47 -5.29 10.22 5.00
C VAL A 47 -6.30 9.22 4.45
N GLU A 48 -7.55 9.27 4.92
CA GLU A 48 -8.63 8.43 4.38
C GLU A 48 -8.95 8.79 2.93
N GLN A 49 -9.02 10.07 2.61
CA GLN A 49 -9.21 10.52 1.22
C GLN A 49 -8.03 10.11 0.35
N THR A 50 -6.82 10.19 0.88
CA THR A 50 -5.60 9.78 0.17
C THR A 50 -5.69 8.32 -0.24
N ILE A 51 -6.06 7.43 0.67
CA ILE A 51 -6.06 6.01 0.35
C ILE A 51 -7.14 5.65 -0.68
N VAL A 52 -8.31 6.26 -0.60
CA VAL A 52 -9.36 6.04 -1.58
C VAL A 52 -8.89 6.48 -2.98
N ARG A 53 -8.28 7.66 -3.07
CA ARG A 53 -7.75 8.18 -4.33
C ARG A 53 -6.62 7.33 -4.88
N GLU A 54 -5.63 6.99 -4.04
CA GLU A 54 -4.46 6.22 -4.47
C GLU A 54 -4.83 4.81 -4.94
N VAL A 55 -5.74 4.14 -4.25
CA VAL A 55 -6.20 2.81 -4.67
C VAL A 55 -6.87 2.90 -6.04
N LYS A 56 -7.71 3.93 -6.25
CA LYS A 56 -8.36 4.12 -7.55
C LYS A 56 -7.34 4.37 -8.66
N GLU A 57 -6.36 5.24 -8.41
CA GLU A 57 -5.32 5.55 -9.39
C GLU A 57 -4.46 4.34 -9.73
N GLU A 58 -4.03 3.59 -8.74
CA GLU A 58 -3.08 2.49 -8.93
C GLU A 58 -3.73 1.21 -9.43
N THR A 59 -4.96 0.92 -8.99
CA THR A 59 -5.59 -0.39 -9.21
C THR A 59 -6.91 -0.35 -9.96
N GLY A 60 -7.53 0.80 -10.08
CA GLY A 60 -8.86 0.94 -10.69
C GLY A 60 -10.02 0.61 -9.76
N LEU A 61 -9.75 0.18 -8.53
CA LEU A 61 -10.79 -0.22 -7.60
C LEU A 61 -11.34 0.95 -6.81
N ASP A 62 -12.64 0.93 -6.57
CA ASP A 62 -13.32 1.82 -5.64
C ASP A 62 -13.40 1.13 -4.29
N VAL A 63 -12.88 1.79 -3.26
CA VAL A 63 -12.84 1.22 -1.92
C VAL A 63 -13.43 2.18 -0.91
N THR A 64 -13.88 1.62 0.22
CA THR A 64 -14.26 2.38 1.40
C THR A 64 -13.40 1.94 2.58
N VAL A 65 -13.07 2.87 3.45
CA VAL A 65 -12.26 2.58 4.64
C VAL A 65 -13.12 1.89 5.69
N ILE A 66 -12.63 0.74 6.18
CA ILE A 66 -13.28 0.02 7.29
C ILE A 66 -12.72 0.50 8.61
N ARG A 67 -11.37 0.47 8.77
CA ARG A 67 -10.70 0.93 9.99
C ARG A 67 -9.21 1.14 9.76
N LYS A 68 -8.60 1.87 10.68
CA LYS A 68 -7.15 2.03 10.70
C LYS A 68 -6.51 0.78 11.32
N ILE A 69 -5.47 0.26 10.67
CA ILE A 69 -4.64 -0.82 11.19
C ILE A 69 -3.57 -0.25 12.12
N GLY A 70 -2.88 0.80 11.69
CA GLY A 70 -1.83 1.42 12.49
C GLY A 70 -1.17 2.59 11.79
N GLU A 71 -0.24 3.22 12.53
CA GLU A 71 0.61 4.29 12.02
C GLU A 71 2.06 3.86 12.16
N TYR A 72 2.89 4.19 11.17
CA TYR A 72 4.25 3.66 11.08
C TYR A 72 5.25 4.75 10.72
N VAL A 73 6.52 4.44 10.87
CA VAL A 73 7.62 5.28 10.41
C VAL A 73 8.51 4.43 9.51
N GLU A 74 8.79 4.95 8.32
CA GLU A 74 9.64 4.29 7.33
C GLU A 74 10.79 5.20 6.96
N LYS A 75 12.02 4.82 7.33
CA LYS A 75 13.22 5.61 7.06
C LYS A 75 14.33 4.73 6.49
N GLY A 76 15.07 5.25 5.53
CA GLY A 76 16.21 4.54 5.02
C GLY A 76 16.72 5.08 3.71
N VAL A 77 17.61 4.30 3.11
CA VAL A 77 18.19 4.56 1.79
C VAL A 77 17.98 3.30 0.95
N LYS A 78 17.42 3.47 -0.24
CA LYS A 78 17.21 2.37 -1.18
C LYS A 78 17.21 2.92 -2.60
N ASP A 79 17.85 2.22 -3.54
CA ASP A 79 17.92 2.63 -4.95
C ASP A 79 18.49 4.05 -5.11
N ASP A 80 19.53 4.37 -4.34
CA ASP A 80 20.21 5.67 -4.34
C ASP A 80 19.32 6.86 -3.96
N VAL A 81 18.22 6.62 -3.27
CA VAL A 81 17.40 7.69 -2.71
C VAL A 81 17.20 7.47 -1.22
N GLU A 82 17.10 8.57 -0.50
CA GLU A 82 16.75 8.57 0.92
C GLU A 82 15.25 8.76 1.05
N TYR A 83 14.63 8.05 2.00
CA TYR A 83 13.20 8.22 2.24
C TYR A 83 12.90 8.33 3.72
N GLU A 84 11.84 9.08 4.02
CA GLU A 84 11.31 9.22 5.37
C GLU A 84 9.81 9.44 5.26
N TYR A 85 9.04 8.36 5.44
CA TYR A 85 7.59 8.38 5.29
C TYR A 85 6.89 8.05 6.61
N TYR A 86 5.69 8.57 6.75
CA TYR A 86 4.85 8.38 7.94
C TYR A 86 3.50 7.83 7.48
N PRO A 87 3.43 6.53 7.17
CA PRO A 87 2.20 5.93 6.64
C PRO A 87 1.17 5.63 7.72
N THR A 88 -0.10 5.85 7.36
CA THR A 88 -1.24 5.27 8.05
C THR A 88 -1.74 4.12 7.18
N CYS A 89 -1.87 2.93 7.76
CA CYS A 89 -2.36 1.75 7.06
C CYS A 89 -3.82 1.52 7.41
N PHE A 90 -4.65 1.30 6.38
CA PHE A 90 -6.08 1.08 6.51
C PHE A 90 -6.49 -0.28 6.00
N LEU A 91 -7.46 -0.90 6.69
CA LEU A 91 -8.24 -1.97 6.11
C LEU A 91 -9.36 -1.34 5.30
N VAL A 92 -9.48 -1.73 4.04
CA VAL A 92 -10.48 -1.19 3.14
C VAL A 92 -11.34 -2.32 2.55
N LYS A 93 -12.51 -1.96 2.04
CA LYS A 93 -13.43 -2.87 1.37
C LYS A 93 -13.65 -2.39 -0.05
N THR A 94 -13.54 -3.30 -1.02
CA THR A 94 -13.86 -3.01 -2.41
C THR A 94 -15.37 -2.88 -2.56
N VAL A 95 -15.82 -1.77 -3.14
CA VAL A 95 -17.24 -1.50 -3.37
C VAL A 95 -17.58 -1.33 -4.85
N GLY A 96 -16.59 -1.31 -5.74
CA GLY A 96 -16.80 -1.17 -7.18
C GLY A 96 -15.50 -1.07 -7.94
N GLY A 97 -15.61 -0.71 -9.21
CA GLY A 97 -14.45 -0.57 -10.09
C GLY A 97 -13.97 -1.89 -10.66
N GLU A 98 -12.97 -1.82 -11.51
CA GLU A 98 -12.33 -2.98 -12.13
C GLU A 98 -10.82 -2.84 -12.00
N ILE A 99 -10.13 -3.95 -11.80
CA ILE A 99 -8.66 -3.93 -11.69
C ILE A 99 -8.08 -3.44 -13.02
N LYS A 100 -7.36 -2.33 -12.96
CA LYS A 100 -6.67 -1.72 -14.08
C LYS A 100 -5.38 -1.07 -13.57
N ARG A 101 -4.25 -1.60 -14.01
CA ARG A 101 -2.94 -1.15 -13.58
C ARG A 101 -2.62 0.27 -14.07
N GLN A 102 -2.07 1.09 -13.17
CA GLN A 102 -1.49 2.39 -13.51
C GLN A 102 -0.10 2.17 -14.13
N GLU A 103 0.00 2.27 -15.45
CA GLU A 103 1.21 1.88 -16.19
C GLU A 103 2.46 2.68 -15.82
N SER A 104 2.31 3.94 -15.40
CA SER A 104 3.45 4.82 -15.11
C SER A 104 4.17 4.50 -13.78
N GLU A 105 3.49 3.88 -12.83
CA GLU A 105 4.05 3.67 -11.49
C GLU A 105 4.00 2.23 -11.01
N ILE A 106 3.22 1.38 -11.69
CA ILE A 106 2.96 0.00 -11.27
C ILE A 106 3.32 -0.94 -12.41
N GLN A 107 4.23 -1.89 -12.15
CA GLN A 107 4.61 -2.91 -13.13
C GLN A 107 3.56 -4.01 -13.25
N GLU A 108 2.95 -4.41 -12.12
CA GLU A 108 2.08 -5.58 -12.06
C GLU A 108 1.16 -5.46 -10.86
N ILE A 109 -0.02 -6.05 -10.96
CA ILE A 109 -0.96 -6.23 -9.85
C ILE A 109 -1.21 -7.72 -9.71
N GLN A 110 -1.19 -8.23 -8.46
CA GLN A 110 -1.41 -9.64 -8.22
C GLN A 110 -2.06 -9.85 -6.85
N LEU A 111 -2.90 -10.89 -6.77
CA LEU A 111 -3.42 -11.36 -5.49
C LEU A 111 -2.42 -12.35 -4.89
N PHE A 112 -2.15 -12.20 -3.62
CA PHE A 112 -1.28 -13.12 -2.87
C PHE A 112 -2.03 -13.71 -1.71
N SER A 113 -1.86 -15.00 -1.49
CA SER A 113 -2.32 -15.63 -0.26
C SER A 113 -1.58 -15.05 0.93
N LEU A 114 -2.30 -14.76 2.01
CA LEU A 114 -1.68 -14.31 3.26
C LEU A 114 -0.72 -15.35 3.85
N LYS A 115 -0.79 -16.60 3.39
CA LYS A 115 0.12 -17.67 3.81
C LYS A 115 1.35 -17.78 2.93
N GLU A 116 1.37 -17.12 1.78
CA GLU A 116 2.46 -17.20 0.81
C GLU A 116 2.79 -15.82 0.24
N LEU A 117 3.18 -14.91 1.13
CA LEU A 117 3.55 -13.57 0.74
C LEU A 117 4.91 -13.55 0.03
N PRO A 118 5.14 -12.62 -0.91
CA PRO A 118 6.44 -12.51 -1.55
C PRO A 118 7.51 -12.08 -0.54
N HIS A 119 8.76 -12.52 -0.76
CA HIS A 119 9.88 -12.17 0.13
C HIS A 119 10.27 -10.69 -0.01
N SER A 120 10.09 -10.11 -1.19
CA SER A 120 10.50 -8.74 -1.48
C SER A 120 9.35 -7.76 -1.30
N LEU A 121 8.92 -7.55 -0.06
CA LEU A 121 7.96 -6.52 0.30
C LEU A 121 8.68 -5.21 0.61
N ALA A 122 8.17 -4.11 0.04
CA ALA A 122 8.74 -2.79 0.21
C ALA A 122 8.47 -2.23 1.61
N PHE A 123 9.34 -1.32 2.04
CA PHE A 123 9.15 -0.54 3.27
C PHE A 123 8.83 -1.41 4.49
N GLU A 124 7.89 -0.96 5.33
CA GLU A 124 7.40 -1.69 6.49
C GLU A 124 6.09 -2.42 6.21
N HIS A 125 5.80 -2.71 4.93
CA HIS A 125 4.52 -3.31 4.53
C HIS A 125 4.32 -4.71 5.12
N TYR A 126 5.40 -5.48 5.31
CA TYR A 126 5.29 -6.78 5.98
C TYR A 126 4.74 -6.62 7.40
N LYS A 127 5.23 -5.62 8.14
CA LYS A 127 4.74 -5.34 9.51
C LYS A 127 3.27 -4.95 9.50
N MET A 128 2.85 -4.15 8.53
CA MET A 128 1.44 -3.75 8.39
C MET A 128 0.55 -4.98 8.18
N ILE A 129 0.97 -5.91 7.33
CA ILE A 129 0.23 -7.15 7.07
C ILE A 129 0.18 -8.01 8.34
N LYS A 130 1.28 -8.13 9.07
CA LYS A 130 1.32 -8.85 10.34
C LYS A 130 0.36 -8.26 11.36
N ASP A 131 0.33 -6.94 11.48
CA ASP A 131 -0.56 -6.25 12.40
C ASP A 131 -2.03 -6.49 12.03
N TYR A 132 -2.34 -6.47 10.72
CA TYR A 132 -3.67 -6.82 10.24
C TYR A 132 -4.05 -8.25 10.63
N LEU A 133 -3.16 -9.22 10.41
CA LEU A 133 -3.42 -10.61 10.76
C LEU A 133 -3.66 -10.79 12.25
N SER A 134 -2.88 -10.12 13.08
CA SER A 134 -3.03 -10.18 14.55
C SER A 134 -4.37 -9.59 15.01
N SER A 135 -4.86 -8.54 14.35
CA SER A 135 -6.11 -7.88 14.71
C SER A 135 -7.34 -8.58 14.14
N LYS A 136 -7.17 -9.40 13.10
CA LYS A 136 -8.26 -10.03 12.35
C LYS A 136 -9.02 -11.06 13.18
N GLY A 137 -8.35 -11.70 14.13
CA GLY A 137 -8.94 -12.75 14.95
C GLY A 137 -9.57 -12.25 16.26
N SER A 138 -9.55 -10.93 16.51
CA SER A 138 -10.05 -10.35 17.76
C SER A 138 -11.44 -9.78 17.66
#